data_9f0a257ab5cb9581f7c06ab32cc10d52
#
_entry.id   9f0a257ab5cb9581f7c06ab32cc10d52
#
_cell.length_a   1.000
_cell.length_b   1.000
_cell.length_c   1.000
_cell.angle_alpha   90.00
_cell.angle_beta   90.00
_cell.angle_gamma   90.00
#
_symmetry.space_group_name_H-M   'P 1'
#
loop_
_entity.id
_entity.type
_entity.pdbx_description
1 polymer ?
#
loop_
_entity_poly.entity_id
_entity_poly.type
_entity_poly.pdbx_seq_one_letter_code
_entity_poly.pdbx_strand_id
1 'polypeptide(L)'
;MITPAECAELLSLTDVRVKQILKEIIPENEIYRTKPEHGQIKLSSAQTRKIIEHRGMAYRPTIATFGNEKGGVGKSLITINVAIQRAQQGARVLIIDLDPEACATNFLLKEEYFNKDFFTMLEVFKNNTSFKDAIIPSRYESLDIVPCRGKARRAEKYVRDENLGTLIKSKMNDLIGIYDLILFEVPPTFSNIIASAYIASDIVVIPTFPDSWSLESVMLTIEDIQEEAKKWQLKSPDIRVILNKYRSDRTASKDAWALM
;
A
#
# COMPACT_ATOMS: atom_id res chain seq x y z
N MET A 1 -16.52 2.42 0.80
CA MET A 1 -17.53 2.01 1.81
C MET A 1 -17.75 0.52 1.71
N ILE A 2 -17.82 -0.17 2.83
CA ILE A 2 -18.12 -1.61 2.93
C ILE A 2 -19.53 -1.84 3.51
N THR A 3 -20.06 -3.05 3.34
CA THR A 3 -21.32 -3.45 3.97
C THR A 3 -21.10 -3.96 5.39
N PRO A 4 -22.14 -4.02 6.24
CA PRO A 4 -22.06 -4.70 7.53
C PRO A 4 -21.64 -6.17 7.42
N ALA A 5 -21.99 -6.88 6.34
CA ALA A 5 -21.57 -8.26 6.10
C ALA A 5 -20.06 -8.36 5.85
N GLU A 6 -19.50 -7.50 4.99
CA GLU A 6 -18.05 -7.43 4.75
C GLU A 6 -17.28 -7.02 6.03
N CYS A 7 -17.86 -6.13 6.86
CA CYS A 7 -17.30 -5.79 8.16
C CYS A 7 -17.38 -6.98 9.15
N ALA A 8 -18.44 -7.76 9.08
CA ALA A 8 -18.62 -8.95 9.92
C ALA A 8 -17.58 -10.04 9.58
N GLU A 9 -17.29 -10.26 8.30
CA GLU A 9 -16.22 -11.16 7.86
C GLU A 9 -14.86 -10.72 8.41
N LEU A 10 -14.53 -9.42 8.30
CA LEU A 10 -13.30 -8.86 8.83
C LEU A 10 -13.12 -9.10 10.34
N LEU A 11 -14.22 -9.08 11.11
CA LEU A 11 -14.23 -9.17 12.57
C LEU A 11 -14.58 -10.55 13.11
N SER A 12 -14.81 -11.53 12.25
CA SER A 12 -15.34 -12.87 12.62
C SER A 12 -16.63 -12.76 13.45
N LEU A 13 -17.54 -11.90 13.01
CA LEU A 13 -18.85 -11.64 13.62
C LEU A 13 -19.98 -12.03 12.67
N THR A 14 -21.23 -11.91 13.15
CA THR A 14 -22.42 -11.94 12.29
C THR A 14 -22.79 -10.54 11.83
N ASP A 15 -23.40 -10.42 10.65
CA ASP A 15 -23.96 -9.16 10.13
C ASP A 15 -24.92 -8.50 11.12
N VAL A 16 -25.72 -9.30 11.80
CA VAL A 16 -26.65 -8.84 12.85
C VAL A 16 -25.89 -8.17 13.99
N ARG A 17 -24.79 -8.77 14.46
CA ARG A 17 -23.99 -8.20 15.55
C ARG A 17 -23.32 -6.90 15.15
N VAL A 18 -22.81 -6.79 13.93
CA VAL A 18 -22.25 -5.54 13.39
C VAL A 18 -23.31 -4.45 13.35
N LYS A 19 -24.54 -4.76 12.90
CA LYS A 19 -25.64 -3.80 12.87
C LYS A 19 -26.08 -3.36 14.28
N GLN A 20 -26.02 -4.25 15.28
CA GLN A 20 -26.27 -3.89 16.67
C GLN A 20 -25.23 -2.90 17.19
N ILE A 21 -23.94 -3.24 17.05
CA ILE A 21 -22.84 -2.35 17.44
C ILE A 21 -22.96 -0.99 16.73
N LEU A 22 -23.23 -1.00 15.42
CA LEU A 22 -23.41 0.23 14.66
C LEU A 22 -24.47 1.15 15.28
N LYS A 23 -25.63 0.61 15.67
CA LYS A 23 -26.70 1.37 16.32
C LYS A 23 -26.33 1.86 17.73
N GLU A 24 -25.47 1.12 18.44
CA GLU A 24 -25.00 1.50 19.78
C GLU A 24 -24.04 2.71 19.73
N ILE A 25 -23.21 2.82 18.68
CA ILE A 25 -22.09 3.77 18.64
C ILE A 25 -22.22 4.87 17.57
N ILE A 26 -23.14 4.75 16.62
CA ILE A 26 -23.33 5.69 15.52
C ILE A 26 -24.78 6.20 15.53
N PRO A 27 -25.02 7.53 15.53
CA PRO A 27 -26.34 8.10 15.40
C PRO A 27 -27.05 7.65 14.11
N GLU A 28 -28.34 7.35 14.16
CA GLU A 28 -29.12 6.81 13.02
C GLU A 28 -29.04 7.72 11.77
N ASN A 29 -29.02 9.05 11.98
CA ASN A 29 -28.92 10.04 10.90
C ASN A 29 -27.53 10.06 10.21
N GLU A 30 -26.51 9.45 10.79
CA GLU A 30 -25.18 9.29 10.19
C GLU A 30 -25.03 7.95 9.44
N ILE A 31 -26.00 7.04 9.55
CA ILE A 31 -25.96 5.73 8.89
C ILE A 31 -26.40 5.88 7.43
N TYR A 32 -25.45 5.76 6.50
CA TYR A 32 -25.77 5.82 5.09
C TYR A 32 -26.49 4.57 4.59
N ARG A 33 -27.57 4.78 3.86
CA ARG A 33 -28.35 3.73 3.18
C ARG A 33 -28.44 4.03 1.69
N THR A 34 -28.34 3.01 0.86
CA THR A 34 -28.43 3.16 -0.60
C THR A 34 -29.81 3.64 -1.09
N LYS A 35 -30.88 3.45 -0.26
CA LYS A 35 -32.23 3.99 -0.45
C LYS A 35 -32.80 4.37 0.95
N PRO A 36 -33.66 5.40 1.05
CA PRO A 36 -34.07 5.94 2.34
C PRO A 36 -34.67 4.93 3.34
N GLU A 37 -35.57 4.07 2.91
CA GLU A 37 -36.31 3.20 3.84
C GLU A 37 -35.84 1.72 3.84
N HIS A 38 -35.42 1.18 2.72
CA HIS A 38 -35.07 -0.25 2.55
C HIS A 38 -33.72 -0.46 1.89
N GLY A 39 -32.85 0.56 1.89
CA GLY A 39 -31.55 0.49 1.27
C GLY A 39 -30.53 -0.30 2.08
N GLN A 40 -29.56 -0.86 1.38
CA GLN A 40 -28.41 -1.52 2.00
C GLN A 40 -27.59 -0.50 2.80
N ILE A 41 -27.26 -0.82 4.04
CA ILE A 41 -26.33 -0.04 4.85
C ILE A 41 -24.94 -0.11 4.23
N LYS A 42 -24.25 1.03 4.15
CA LYS A 42 -22.85 1.15 3.77
C LYS A 42 -22.10 1.89 4.87
N LEU A 43 -21.01 1.32 5.30
CA LEU A 43 -20.16 1.87 6.35
C LEU A 43 -19.03 2.69 5.71
N SER A 44 -18.86 3.91 6.20
CA SER A 44 -17.65 4.70 5.87
C SER A 44 -16.41 4.08 6.54
N SER A 45 -15.23 4.49 6.11
CA SER A 45 -13.98 4.09 6.75
C SER A 45 -13.97 4.44 8.25
N ALA A 46 -14.39 5.66 8.58
CA ALA A 46 -14.46 6.12 9.97
C ALA A 46 -15.43 5.28 10.83
N GLN A 47 -16.59 4.92 10.29
CA GLN A 47 -17.57 4.07 10.99
C GLN A 47 -17.03 2.64 11.19
N THR A 48 -16.39 2.07 10.18
CA THR A 48 -15.74 0.76 10.29
C THR A 48 -14.67 0.77 11.37
N ARG A 49 -13.83 1.83 11.40
CA ARG A 49 -12.83 2.02 12.44
C ARG A 49 -13.43 2.08 13.84
N LYS A 50 -14.48 2.89 14.04
CA LYS A 50 -15.18 2.96 15.34
C LYS A 50 -15.69 1.59 15.81
N ILE A 51 -16.21 0.76 14.91
CA ILE A 51 -16.67 -0.61 15.24
C ILE A 51 -15.49 -1.48 15.70
N ILE A 52 -14.34 -1.40 15.01
CA ILE A 52 -13.13 -2.15 15.35
C ILE A 52 -12.59 -1.73 16.72
N GLU A 53 -12.49 -0.42 16.97
CA GLU A 53 -12.05 0.15 18.24
C GLU A 53 -13.02 -0.18 19.40
N HIS A 54 -14.33 -0.14 19.16
CA HIS A 54 -15.34 -0.57 20.13
C HIS A 54 -15.17 -2.03 20.55
N ARG A 55 -14.63 -2.87 19.68
CA ARG A 55 -14.28 -4.26 19.96
C ARG A 55 -12.94 -4.42 20.70
N GLY A 56 -12.27 -3.34 21.08
CA GLY A 56 -10.93 -3.38 21.68
C GLY A 56 -9.84 -3.85 20.73
N MET A 57 -10.10 -3.81 19.42
CA MET A 57 -9.12 -4.17 18.39
C MET A 57 -8.42 -2.93 17.84
N ALA A 58 -7.18 -3.10 17.42
CA ALA A 58 -6.40 -2.05 16.79
C ALA A 58 -5.64 -2.61 15.59
N TYR A 59 -5.36 -1.75 14.62
CA TYR A 59 -4.46 -2.10 13.51
C TYR A 59 -3.02 -2.14 14.02
N ARG A 60 -2.29 -3.17 13.60
CA ARG A 60 -0.84 -3.21 13.77
C ARG A 60 -0.20 -2.37 12.66
N PRO A 61 0.54 -1.31 12.98
CA PRO A 61 1.26 -0.54 11.99
C PRO A 61 2.16 -1.45 11.16
N THR A 62 2.07 -1.32 9.84
CA THR A 62 2.78 -2.18 8.89
C THR A 62 3.27 -1.36 7.72
N ILE A 63 4.49 -1.62 7.29
CA ILE A 63 5.09 -1.05 6.09
C ILE A 63 5.25 -2.17 5.07
N ALA A 64 4.73 -1.98 3.86
CA ALA A 64 4.85 -2.98 2.81
C ALA A 64 5.25 -2.37 1.47
N THR A 65 6.10 -3.07 0.73
CA THR A 65 6.48 -2.71 -0.64
C THR A 65 5.95 -3.73 -1.62
N PHE A 66 5.35 -3.27 -2.72
CA PHE A 66 4.95 -4.11 -3.84
C PHE A 66 5.96 -3.94 -4.98
N GLY A 67 6.85 -4.89 -5.15
CA GLY A 67 7.97 -4.77 -6.07
C GLY A 67 8.24 -6.04 -6.88
N ASN A 68 8.74 -5.87 -8.07
CA ASN A 68 9.31 -6.89 -8.95
C ASN A 68 10.00 -6.14 -10.10
N GLU A 69 11.18 -6.54 -10.51
CA GLU A 69 11.90 -5.93 -11.63
C GLU A 69 11.21 -6.16 -12.97
N LYS A 70 10.33 -7.15 -13.06
CA LYS A 70 9.51 -7.37 -14.25
C LYS A 70 8.38 -6.33 -14.34
N GLY A 71 8.32 -5.65 -15.50
CA GLY A 71 7.24 -4.73 -15.83
C GLY A 71 5.92 -5.46 -16.11
N GLY A 72 4.77 -4.78 -15.89
CA GLY A 72 3.46 -5.27 -16.30
C GLY A 72 2.85 -6.39 -15.45
N VAL A 73 3.51 -6.86 -14.39
CA VAL A 73 3.02 -7.95 -13.51
C VAL A 73 1.87 -7.55 -12.59
N GLY A 74 1.49 -6.27 -12.60
CA GLY A 74 0.34 -5.76 -11.85
C GLY A 74 0.69 -5.07 -10.53
N LYS A 75 1.94 -4.68 -10.29
CA LYS A 75 2.38 -4.00 -9.06
C LYS A 75 1.46 -2.85 -8.66
N SER A 76 1.39 -1.80 -9.47
CA SER A 76 0.59 -0.59 -9.20
C SER A 76 -0.88 -0.92 -8.97
N LEU A 77 -1.47 -1.79 -9.80
CA LEU A 77 -2.87 -2.18 -9.68
C LEU A 77 -3.14 -2.88 -8.35
N ILE A 78 -2.29 -3.82 -7.95
CA ILE A 78 -2.44 -4.56 -6.69
C ILE A 78 -2.23 -3.61 -5.51
N THR A 79 -1.19 -2.78 -5.51
CA THR A 79 -0.91 -1.78 -4.46
C THR A 79 -2.10 -0.85 -4.25
N ILE A 80 -2.64 -0.26 -5.32
CA ILE A 80 -3.79 0.64 -5.26
C ILE A 80 -5.03 -0.06 -4.70
N ASN A 81 -5.33 -1.28 -5.18
CA ASN A 81 -6.51 -2.02 -4.70
C ASN A 81 -6.38 -2.42 -3.22
N VAL A 82 -5.21 -2.88 -2.78
CA VAL A 82 -4.94 -3.19 -1.36
C VAL A 82 -5.11 -1.94 -0.51
N ALA A 83 -4.57 -0.79 -0.94
CA ALA A 83 -4.71 0.48 -0.22
C ALA A 83 -6.16 0.89 -0.06
N ILE A 84 -6.94 0.89 -1.14
CA ILE A 84 -8.36 1.25 -1.13
C ILE A 84 -9.15 0.30 -0.23
N GLN A 85 -8.94 -1.00 -0.36
CA GLN A 85 -9.64 -2.00 0.44
C GLN A 85 -9.32 -1.84 1.93
N ARG A 86 -8.05 -1.66 2.29
CA ARG A 86 -7.65 -1.46 3.70
C ARG A 86 -8.21 -0.14 4.26
N ALA A 87 -8.21 0.93 3.48
CA ALA A 87 -8.84 2.19 3.87
C ALA A 87 -10.35 2.02 4.10
N GLN A 88 -11.06 1.34 3.20
CA GLN A 88 -12.49 1.04 3.38
C GLN A 88 -12.77 0.16 4.61
N GLN A 89 -11.83 -0.68 4.98
CA GLN A 89 -11.86 -1.49 6.21
C GLN A 89 -11.52 -0.69 7.47
N GLY A 90 -11.32 0.63 7.38
CA GLY A 90 -11.11 1.54 8.51
C GLY A 90 -9.64 1.79 8.88
N ALA A 91 -8.68 1.26 8.15
CA ALA A 91 -7.28 1.59 8.34
C ALA A 91 -6.95 3.00 7.79
N ARG A 92 -6.03 3.71 8.44
CA ARG A 92 -5.40 4.92 7.90
C ARG A 92 -4.25 4.47 7.01
N VAL A 93 -4.34 4.73 5.72
CA VAL A 93 -3.40 4.21 4.72
C VAL A 93 -2.66 5.36 4.04
N LEU A 94 -1.37 5.18 3.84
CA LEU A 94 -0.53 6.05 3.02
C LEU A 94 0.09 5.24 1.89
N ILE A 95 -0.03 5.71 0.65
CA ILE A 95 0.82 5.25 -0.45
C ILE A 95 1.95 6.26 -0.63
N ILE A 96 3.18 5.77 -0.73
CA ILE A 96 4.35 6.54 -1.16
C ILE A 96 4.70 6.04 -2.56
N ASP A 97 4.39 6.86 -3.56
CA ASP A 97 4.65 6.54 -4.97
C ASP A 97 6.10 6.90 -5.32
N LEU A 98 6.91 5.89 -5.59
CA LEU A 98 8.31 6.02 -6.00
C LEU A 98 8.50 5.74 -7.51
N ASP A 99 7.42 5.40 -8.24
CA ASP A 99 7.49 5.15 -9.67
C ASP A 99 7.37 6.45 -10.48
N PRO A 100 8.39 6.81 -11.28
CA PRO A 100 8.33 7.98 -12.16
C PRO A 100 7.20 7.96 -13.19
N GLU A 101 6.61 6.80 -13.48
CA GLU A 101 5.41 6.69 -14.32
C GLU A 101 4.16 7.19 -13.60
N ALA A 102 4.21 7.30 -12.27
CA ALA A 102 3.19 7.92 -11.42
C ALA A 102 1.78 7.31 -11.58
N CYS A 103 1.70 6.00 -11.79
CA CYS A 103 0.42 5.31 -11.97
C CYS A 103 -0.49 5.44 -10.74
N ALA A 104 0.07 5.21 -9.53
CA ALA A 104 -0.68 5.37 -8.29
C ALA A 104 -1.09 6.82 -8.06
N THR A 105 -0.17 7.76 -8.29
CA THR A 105 -0.43 9.19 -8.19
C THR A 105 -1.59 9.62 -9.09
N ASN A 106 -1.53 9.31 -10.38
CA ASN A 106 -2.55 9.73 -11.35
C ASN A 106 -3.93 9.12 -11.03
N PHE A 107 -3.96 7.89 -10.51
CA PHE A 107 -5.21 7.23 -10.15
C PHE A 107 -5.84 7.80 -8.88
N LEU A 108 -5.03 8.13 -7.87
CA LEU A 108 -5.50 8.50 -6.53
C LEU A 108 -5.74 9.98 -6.34
N LEU A 109 -5.09 10.85 -7.11
CA LEU A 109 -5.25 12.29 -6.99
C LEU A 109 -6.68 12.73 -7.25
N LYS A 110 -7.13 13.73 -6.47
CA LYS A 110 -8.34 14.48 -6.77
C LYS A 110 -8.09 15.42 -7.95
N GLU A 111 -9.11 15.69 -8.73
CA GLU A 111 -9.03 16.56 -9.92
C GLU A 111 -8.43 17.94 -9.61
N GLU A 112 -8.74 18.47 -8.43
CA GLU A 112 -8.23 19.79 -7.98
C GLU A 112 -6.70 19.89 -7.86
N TYR A 113 -5.99 18.76 -7.79
CA TYR A 113 -4.53 18.69 -7.70
C TYR A 113 -3.83 18.57 -9.05
N PHE A 114 -4.52 18.24 -10.15
CA PHE A 114 -3.86 18.02 -11.45
C PHE A 114 -3.11 19.26 -11.96
N ASN A 115 -3.62 20.45 -11.68
CA ASN A 115 -3.06 21.72 -12.13
C ASN A 115 -2.37 22.52 -11.00
N LYS A 116 -2.18 21.93 -9.82
CA LYS A 116 -1.49 22.60 -8.69
C LYS A 116 -0.05 22.12 -8.58
N ASP A 117 0.80 23.02 -8.12
CA ASP A 117 2.12 22.67 -7.63
C ASP A 117 2.00 22.09 -6.22
N PHE A 118 2.66 20.97 -6.00
CA PHE A 118 2.77 20.31 -4.71
C PHE A 118 4.13 19.61 -4.61
N PHE A 119 4.56 19.34 -3.40
CA PHE A 119 5.76 18.54 -3.18
C PHE A 119 5.50 17.10 -3.60
N THR A 120 6.52 16.52 -4.21
CA THR A 120 6.55 15.11 -4.62
C THR A 120 7.69 14.42 -3.89
N MET A 121 7.82 13.12 -4.11
CA MET A 121 8.98 12.39 -3.60
C MET A 121 10.31 13.01 -4.04
N LEU A 122 10.37 13.69 -5.19
CA LEU A 122 11.58 14.37 -5.65
C LEU A 122 12.01 15.47 -4.68
N GLU A 123 11.08 16.35 -4.27
CA GLU A 123 11.36 17.43 -3.33
C GLU A 123 11.76 16.89 -1.96
N VAL A 124 11.16 15.79 -1.52
CA VAL A 124 11.54 15.10 -0.26
C VAL A 124 13.01 14.70 -0.26
N PHE A 125 13.50 14.08 -1.35
CA PHE A 125 14.91 13.71 -1.45
C PHE A 125 15.82 14.91 -1.68
N LYS A 126 15.42 15.82 -2.56
CA LYS A 126 16.20 17.02 -2.89
C LYS A 126 16.42 17.94 -1.69
N ASN A 127 15.38 18.15 -0.90
CA ASN A 127 15.40 19.07 0.25
C ASN A 127 15.78 18.36 1.55
N ASN A 128 15.97 17.02 1.50
CA ASN A 128 16.23 16.16 2.65
C ASN A 128 15.18 16.32 3.77
N THR A 129 13.90 16.39 3.40
CA THR A 129 12.76 16.54 4.32
C THR A 129 12.06 15.21 4.60
N SER A 130 11.00 15.24 5.41
CA SER A 130 10.14 14.08 5.68
C SER A 130 9.15 13.85 4.53
N PHE A 131 8.70 12.62 4.35
CA PHE A 131 7.56 12.33 3.47
C PHE A 131 6.29 13.05 3.93
N LYS A 132 6.15 13.36 5.21
CA LYS A 132 5.04 14.14 5.77
C LYS A 132 4.81 15.46 5.04
N ASP A 133 5.88 16.12 4.58
CA ASP A 133 5.80 17.42 3.91
C ASP A 133 5.19 17.34 2.50
N ALA A 134 5.14 16.13 1.93
CA ALA A 134 4.62 15.87 0.59
C ALA A 134 3.27 15.10 0.59
N ILE A 135 2.67 14.86 1.77
CA ILE A 135 1.40 14.14 1.84
C ILE A 135 0.26 15.00 1.32
N ILE A 136 -0.54 14.43 0.44
CA ILE A 136 -1.81 15.00 -0.01
C ILE A 136 -2.94 13.96 0.11
N PRO A 137 -4.18 14.40 0.43
CA PRO A 137 -5.31 13.49 0.54
C PRO A 137 -5.72 12.96 -0.83
N SER A 138 -5.99 11.66 -0.91
CA SER A 138 -6.53 11.05 -2.12
C SER A 138 -8.03 11.31 -2.28
N ARG A 139 -8.61 10.79 -3.37
CA ARG A 139 -10.08 10.78 -3.58
C ARG A 139 -10.84 9.80 -2.69
N TYR A 140 -10.12 8.94 -1.96
CA TYR A 140 -10.70 7.93 -1.07
C TYR A 140 -10.52 8.33 0.39
N GLU A 141 -11.56 8.13 1.19
CA GLU A 141 -11.52 8.35 2.64
C GLU A 141 -10.45 7.48 3.30
N SER A 142 -9.70 8.03 4.25
CA SER A 142 -8.62 7.36 5.01
C SER A 142 -7.46 6.82 4.17
N LEU A 143 -7.29 7.34 2.95
CA LEU A 143 -6.17 7.05 2.07
C LEU A 143 -5.51 8.34 1.61
N ASP A 144 -4.24 8.51 1.96
CA ASP A 144 -3.40 9.62 1.54
C ASP A 144 -2.28 9.14 0.61
N ILE A 145 -1.62 10.07 -0.07
CA ILE A 145 -0.53 9.77 -0.99
C ILE A 145 0.62 10.78 -0.87
N VAL A 146 1.86 10.28 -0.90
CA VAL A 146 3.03 11.05 -1.32
C VAL A 146 3.19 10.85 -2.82
N PRO A 147 2.93 11.89 -3.63
CA PRO A 147 2.86 11.75 -5.06
C PRO A 147 4.23 11.67 -5.73
N CYS A 148 4.25 11.05 -6.90
CA CYS A 148 5.37 11.03 -7.84
C CYS A 148 5.03 11.80 -9.12
N ARG A 149 6.05 12.27 -9.84
CA ARG A 149 5.93 12.84 -11.19
C ARG A 149 7.17 12.47 -12.01
N GLY A 150 7.09 12.56 -13.33
CA GLY A 150 8.15 12.13 -14.25
C GLY A 150 9.57 12.66 -13.98
N LYS A 151 9.71 13.82 -13.30
CA LYS A 151 11.01 14.33 -12.84
C LYS A 151 11.62 13.53 -11.67
N ALA A 152 10.86 12.64 -11.04
CA ALA A 152 11.28 11.84 -9.89
C ALA A 152 12.51 10.96 -10.16
N ARG A 153 12.77 10.57 -11.43
CA ARG A 153 14.03 9.89 -11.83
C ARG A 153 15.28 10.64 -11.40
N ARG A 154 15.18 11.95 -11.13
CA ARG A 154 16.29 12.77 -10.66
C ARG A 154 16.57 12.62 -9.17
N ALA A 155 15.67 11.99 -8.41
CA ALA A 155 15.78 11.85 -6.96
C ALA A 155 17.05 11.07 -6.57
N GLU A 156 17.46 10.06 -7.36
CA GLU A 156 18.69 9.28 -7.15
C GLU A 156 19.94 10.16 -7.03
N LYS A 157 19.98 11.32 -7.69
CA LYS A 157 21.12 12.26 -7.61
C LYS A 157 21.32 12.87 -6.21
N TYR A 158 20.30 12.81 -5.37
CA TYR A 158 20.30 13.35 -4.02
C TYR A 158 20.49 12.29 -2.94
N VAL A 159 20.62 11.03 -3.35
CA VAL A 159 20.85 9.89 -2.48
C VAL A 159 22.34 9.58 -2.42
N ARG A 160 22.86 9.37 -1.21
CA ARG A 160 24.25 8.95 -0.98
C ARG A 160 24.25 7.50 -0.49
N ASP A 161 25.17 6.71 -1.01
CA ASP A 161 25.29 5.28 -0.67
C ASP A 161 25.50 5.03 0.84
N GLU A 162 26.12 5.98 1.53
CA GLU A 162 26.48 5.87 2.95
C GLU A 162 25.26 5.76 3.90
N ASN A 163 24.07 6.10 3.43
CA ASN A 163 22.86 6.20 4.28
C ASN A 163 21.70 5.30 3.83
N LEU A 164 21.89 4.40 2.86
CA LEU A 164 20.80 3.63 2.27
C LEU A 164 20.02 2.80 3.31
N GLY A 165 20.70 2.18 4.26
CA GLY A 165 20.07 1.37 5.31
C GLY A 165 19.06 2.13 6.18
N THR A 166 19.17 3.45 6.25
CA THR A 166 18.28 4.31 7.07
C THR A 166 17.53 5.36 6.25
N LEU A 167 17.82 5.48 4.96
CA LEU A 167 17.33 6.56 4.09
C LEU A 167 15.81 6.73 4.15
N ILE A 168 15.07 5.68 3.81
CA ILE A 168 13.60 5.70 3.83
C ILE A 168 13.09 5.80 5.26
N LYS A 169 13.66 5.03 6.21
CA LYS A 169 13.24 5.06 7.61
C LYS A 169 13.32 6.45 8.22
N SER A 170 14.41 7.18 7.97
CA SER A 170 14.59 8.54 8.50
C SER A 170 13.52 9.51 7.99
N LYS A 171 13.03 9.32 6.77
CA LYS A 171 11.99 10.16 6.16
C LYS A 171 10.57 9.80 6.59
N MET A 172 10.40 8.66 7.28
CA MET A 172 9.10 8.19 7.77
C MET A 172 8.90 8.36 9.28
N ASN A 173 9.89 8.84 10.02
CA ASN A 173 9.81 8.91 11.49
C ASN A 173 8.55 9.64 11.98
N ASP A 174 8.15 10.71 11.28
CA ASP A 174 6.97 11.51 11.61
C ASP A 174 5.64 10.84 11.21
N LEU A 175 5.69 9.70 10.54
CA LEU A 175 4.52 8.96 10.05
C LEU A 175 4.16 7.77 10.94
N ILE A 176 5.10 7.35 11.81
CA ILE A 176 4.91 6.23 12.72
C ILE A 176 3.81 6.59 13.72
N GLY A 177 2.78 5.75 13.82
CA GLY A 177 1.60 5.97 14.67
C GLY A 177 0.51 6.87 14.05
N ILE A 178 0.78 7.56 12.93
CA ILE A 178 -0.25 8.28 12.17
C ILE A 178 -1.00 7.31 11.25
N TYR A 179 -0.26 6.48 10.49
CA TYR A 179 -0.81 5.51 9.57
C TYR A 179 -0.74 4.09 10.12
N ASP A 180 -1.77 3.31 9.81
CA ASP A 180 -1.83 1.89 10.17
C ASP A 180 -1.20 1.02 9.07
N LEU A 181 -1.13 1.54 7.84
CA LEU A 181 -0.49 0.88 6.70
C LEU A 181 0.20 1.91 5.81
N ILE A 182 1.48 1.72 5.57
CA ILE A 182 2.26 2.48 4.59
C ILE A 182 2.66 1.54 3.46
N LEU A 183 2.33 1.91 2.23
CA LEU A 183 2.61 1.11 1.03
C LEU A 183 3.58 1.87 0.12
N PHE A 184 4.68 1.24 -0.26
CA PHE A 184 5.53 1.74 -1.33
C PHE A 184 5.11 1.13 -2.66
N GLU A 185 4.86 1.98 -3.64
CA GLU A 185 4.72 1.62 -5.05
C GLU A 185 6.06 1.92 -5.74
N VAL A 186 6.66 0.91 -6.38
CA VAL A 186 8.02 1.00 -6.92
C VAL A 186 8.07 0.63 -8.40
N PRO A 187 8.97 1.27 -9.19
CA PRO A 187 9.19 0.95 -10.59
C PRO A 187 9.79 -0.45 -10.78
N PRO A 188 9.79 -0.98 -12.02
CA PRO A 188 10.43 -2.25 -12.35
C PRO A 188 11.96 -2.10 -12.52
N THR A 189 12.61 -1.42 -11.59
CA THR A 189 14.05 -1.18 -11.58
C THR A 189 14.57 -1.30 -10.17
N PHE A 190 15.82 -1.76 -10.02
CA PHE A 190 16.49 -1.75 -8.74
C PHE A 190 17.41 -0.53 -8.67
N SER A 191 17.16 0.34 -7.71
CA SER A 191 17.94 1.55 -7.47
C SER A 191 18.15 1.75 -5.96
N ASN A 192 19.02 2.68 -5.58
CA ASN A 192 19.32 2.95 -4.16
C ASN A 192 18.06 3.33 -3.36
N ILE A 193 17.17 4.16 -3.92
CA ILE A 193 15.90 4.51 -3.27
C ILE A 193 15.02 3.27 -3.11
N ILE A 194 14.94 2.43 -4.14
CA ILE A 194 14.08 1.24 -4.14
C ILE A 194 14.63 0.18 -3.19
N ALA A 195 15.94 -0.07 -3.21
CA ALA A 195 16.61 -0.95 -2.24
C ALA A 195 16.31 -0.50 -0.80
N SER A 196 16.42 0.82 -0.53
CA SER A 196 16.09 1.37 0.79
C SER A 196 14.61 1.21 1.16
N ALA A 197 13.68 1.25 0.19
CA ALA A 197 12.26 0.99 0.44
C ALA A 197 12.01 -0.48 0.80
N TYR A 198 12.65 -1.41 0.09
CA TYR A 198 12.56 -2.84 0.42
C TYR A 198 13.04 -3.14 1.85
N ILE A 199 14.24 -2.70 2.20
CA ILE A 199 14.80 -2.96 3.54
C ILE A 199 14.14 -2.15 4.67
N ALA A 200 13.39 -1.12 4.34
CA ALA A 200 12.57 -0.38 5.32
C ALA A 200 11.23 -1.05 5.61
N SER A 201 10.81 -1.99 4.77
CA SER A 201 9.50 -2.66 4.85
C SER A 201 9.49 -3.81 5.86
N ASP A 202 8.33 -4.04 6.48
CA ASP A 202 8.06 -5.26 7.25
C ASP A 202 7.77 -6.43 6.31
N ILE A 203 7.09 -6.12 5.17
CA ILE A 203 6.64 -7.10 4.19
C ILE A 203 7.00 -6.61 2.79
N VAL A 204 7.57 -7.48 1.97
CA VAL A 204 7.70 -7.27 0.52
C VAL A 204 6.81 -8.25 -0.20
N VAL A 205 5.93 -7.74 -1.04
CA VAL A 205 5.04 -8.53 -1.89
C VAL A 205 5.56 -8.48 -3.32
N ILE A 206 5.82 -9.63 -3.91
CA ILE A 206 6.33 -9.76 -5.27
C ILE A 206 5.23 -10.34 -6.17
N PRO A 207 4.44 -9.49 -6.87
CA PRO A 207 3.49 -9.97 -7.87
C PRO A 207 4.24 -10.53 -9.07
N THR A 208 3.80 -11.68 -9.56
CA THR A 208 4.40 -12.33 -10.72
C THR A 208 3.36 -13.01 -11.59
N PHE A 209 3.70 -13.33 -12.83
CA PHE A 209 2.88 -14.17 -13.69
C PHE A 209 3.33 -15.64 -13.60
N PRO A 210 2.44 -16.58 -13.92
CA PRO A 210 2.77 -17.99 -13.92
C PRO A 210 3.51 -18.40 -15.22
N ASP A 211 4.69 -17.82 -15.44
CA ASP A 211 5.61 -18.14 -16.54
C ASP A 211 7.06 -18.18 -16.03
N SER A 212 7.92 -18.94 -16.70
CA SER A 212 9.30 -19.17 -16.27
C SER A 212 10.13 -17.87 -16.15
N TRP A 213 9.98 -16.94 -17.08
CA TRP A 213 10.70 -15.66 -17.08
C TRP A 213 10.28 -14.78 -15.87
N SER A 214 9.00 -14.83 -15.51
CA SER A 214 8.51 -14.10 -14.35
C SER A 214 9.01 -14.69 -13.04
N LEU A 215 9.16 -16.01 -12.94
CA LEU A 215 9.72 -16.69 -11.76
C LEU A 215 11.23 -16.40 -11.60
N GLU A 216 11.99 -16.35 -12.69
CA GLU A 216 13.40 -15.94 -12.65
C GLU A 216 13.55 -14.52 -12.08
N SER A 217 12.74 -13.57 -12.53
CA SER A 217 12.71 -12.20 -11.99
C SER A 217 12.36 -12.15 -10.50
N VAL A 218 11.52 -13.08 -10.00
CA VAL A 218 11.22 -13.20 -8.57
C VAL A 218 12.47 -13.59 -7.78
N MET A 219 13.21 -14.57 -8.26
CA MET A 219 14.43 -15.04 -7.58
C MET A 219 15.47 -13.92 -7.49
N LEU A 220 15.72 -13.21 -8.60
CA LEU A 220 16.63 -12.06 -8.61
C LEU A 220 16.20 -10.98 -7.62
N THR A 221 14.91 -10.61 -7.62
CA THR A 221 14.38 -9.62 -6.66
C THR A 221 14.59 -10.07 -5.20
N ILE A 222 14.42 -11.36 -4.90
CA ILE A 222 14.64 -11.90 -3.56
C ILE A 222 16.12 -11.82 -3.16
N GLU A 223 17.02 -12.21 -4.07
CA GLU A 223 18.47 -12.17 -3.87
C GLU A 223 18.93 -10.74 -3.58
N ASP A 224 18.53 -9.77 -4.41
CA ASP A 224 18.87 -8.36 -4.23
C ASP A 224 18.40 -7.81 -2.87
N ILE A 225 17.16 -8.12 -2.45
CA ILE A 225 16.64 -7.69 -1.15
C ILE A 225 17.46 -8.29 -0.01
N GLN A 226 17.83 -9.58 -0.11
CA GLN A 226 18.60 -10.28 0.92
C GLN A 226 20.03 -9.75 1.01
N GLU A 227 20.67 -9.48 -0.13
CA GLU A 227 22.01 -8.90 -0.20
C GLU A 227 22.04 -7.51 0.42
N GLU A 228 21.09 -6.63 0.08
CA GLU A 228 20.99 -5.30 0.68
C GLU A 228 20.72 -5.35 2.19
N ALA A 229 19.82 -6.21 2.65
CA ALA A 229 19.56 -6.38 4.08
C ALA A 229 20.83 -6.84 4.83
N LYS A 230 21.58 -7.80 4.25
CA LYS A 230 22.85 -8.28 4.80
C LYS A 230 23.93 -7.19 4.81
N LYS A 231 24.09 -6.44 3.72
CA LYS A 231 25.06 -5.33 3.59
C LYS A 231 24.88 -4.28 4.69
N TRP A 232 23.64 -3.98 5.03
CA TRP A 232 23.28 -3.00 6.06
C TRP A 232 23.06 -3.61 7.44
N GLN A 233 23.29 -4.91 7.62
CA GLN A 233 23.08 -5.64 8.88
C GLN A 233 21.66 -5.46 9.43
N LEU A 234 20.68 -5.38 8.54
CA LEU A 234 19.26 -5.26 8.85
C LEU A 234 18.55 -6.61 8.74
N LYS A 235 17.43 -6.74 9.46
CA LYS A 235 16.56 -7.89 9.28
C LYS A 235 15.94 -7.83 7.89
N SER A 236 16.00 -8.95 7.15
CA SER A 236 15.27 -9.08 5.89
C SER A 236 13.76 -8.99 6.12
N PRO A 237 13.00 -8.29 5.27
CA PRO A 237 11.55 -8.26 5.33
C PRO A 237 10.94 -9.66 5.16
N ASP A 238 9.66 -9.83 5.54
CA ASP A 238 8.86 -10.99 5.19
C ASP A 238 8.53 -10.93 3.69
N ILE A 239 9.07 -11.83 2.88
CA ILE A 239 8.89 -11.84 1.43
C ILE A 239 7.74 -12.77 1.07
N ARG A 240 6.78 -12.25 0.31
CA ARG A 240 5.60 -12.97 -0.16
C ARG A 240 5.44 -12.85 -1.67
N VAL A 241 5.31 -13.97 -2.35
CA VAL A 241 5.07 -14.00 -3.80
C VAL A 241 3.59 -14.18 -4.09
N ILE A 242 3.06 -13.42 -5.05
CA ILE A 242 1.66 -13.52 -5.48
C ILE A 242 1.60 -13.86 -6.96
N LEU A 243 1.00 -15.00 -7.30
CA LEU A 243 0.69 -15.34 -8.67
C LEU A 243 -0.49 -14.51 -9.17
N ASN A 244 -0.22 -13.56 -10.05
CA ASN A 244 -1.24 -12.79 -10.76
C ASN A 244 -1.60 -13.48 -12.08
N LYS A 245 -2.85 -13.30 -12.56
CA LYS A 245 -3.37 -13.93 -13.78
C LYS A 245 -3.28 -15.47 -13.76
N TYR A 246 -3.34 -16.08 -12.58
CA TYR A 246 -3.38 -17.52 -12.45
C TYR A 246 -4.65 -18.08 -13.11
N ARG A 247 -4.48 -19.15 -13.88
CA ARG A 247 -5.56 -19.88 -14.53
C ARG A 247 -5.41 -21.38 -14.28
N SER A 248 -6.37 -21.96 -13.56
CA SER A 248 -6.35 -23.39 -13.18
C SER A 248 -6.47 -24.35 -14.37
N ASP A 249 -6.92 -23.85 -15.52
CA ASP A 249 -7.03 -24.59 -16.79
C ASP A 249 -5.72 -24.63 -17.59
N ARG A 250 -4.68 -23.86 -17.18
CA ARG A 250 -3.39 -23.80 -17.88
C ARG A 250 -2.30 -24.57 -17.15
N THR A 251 -1.55 -25.41 -17.90
CA THR A 251 -0.42 -26.18 -17.39
C THR A 251 0.68 -25.27 -16.79
N ALA A 252 1.07 -24.22 -17.53
CA ALA A 252 2.07 -23.27 -17.04
C ALA A 252 1.70 -22.62 -15.69
N SER A 253 0.41 -22.39 -15.41
CA SER A 253 -0.04 -21.88 -14.11
C SER A 253 0.11 -22.91 -12.99
N LYS A 254 -0.15 -24.18 -13.28
CA LYS A 254 0.02 -25.30 -12.32
C LYS A 254 1.50 -25.56 -12.03
N ASP A 255 2.33 -25.55 -13.05
CA ASP A 255 3.77 -25.74 -12.92
C ASP A 255 4.41 -24.63 -12.10
N ALA A 256 4.02 -23.36 -12.35
CA ALA A 256 4.48 -22.21 -11.57
C ALA A 256 4.05 -22.30 -10.10
N TRP A 257 2.82 -22.78 -9.84
CA TRP A 257 2.33 -22.98 -8.47
C TRP A 257 3.12 -24.07 -7.72
N ALA A 258 3.51 -25.12 -8.42
CA ALA A 258 4.27 -26.23 -7.83
C ALA A 258 5.73 -25.87 -7.48
N LEU A 259 6.26 -24.78 -8.09
CA LEU A 259 7.61 -24.29 -7.84
C LEU A 259 7.71 -23.24 -6.72
N MET A 260 6.56 -22.78 -6.21
CA MET A 260 6.45 -21.79 -5.13
C MET A 260 6.15 -22.44 -3.78
#